data_c62f05820f42d59ec70ad0029599ba92
#
_entry.id   c62f05820f42d59ec70ad0029599ba92
#
_cell.length_a   1.000
_cell.length_b   1.000
_cell.length_c   1.000
_cell.angle_alpha   90.00
_cell.angle_beta   90.00
_cell.angle_gamma   90.00
#
_symmetry.space_group_name_H-M   'P 1'
#
loop_
_entity.id
_entity.type
_entity.pdbx_description
1 polymer ?
#
loop_
_entity_poly.entity_id
_entity_poly.type
_entity_poly.pdbx_seq_one_letter_code
_entity_poly.pdbx_strand_id
1 'polypeptide(L)'
;MGILSGGLPRMAIEEPAGAAKSPSDPGFDLRSMRAALALARRGLGTVWPNPAVGCVIVNRGRVVGRGWTQPGGRPHGETEALRRAGEAARGATAYVSLEPCCHWGRTPPCADALIAAGVRRVVVALEDPDPRVASEGLRRLRAAGLAVETGLCAKEASEINAGFFCRLRLGRPLVTLKLATSLDGRIATRRGASRWITGPPARDRAHALRAVHDAIMVGSGTVLADDPQLTCRLPGLGHRSPVRVVVDRHLAVPQSARLIAEARQVPTWVLALSSADSARRQALLASGVTVVEVDPDTEGGIDFKSALNALGERGITRLLVEGGGQLAAALTRARLVDRLAWLHAPLLIGGDGIPAIAGFGLEAMTDAPRFKRLSIETIGGDLLTIFRARE
;
A
#
# COMPACT_ATOMS: atom_id res chain seq x y z
N MET A 1 -84.61 -25.51 24.01
CA MET A 1 -83.32 -26.19 24.23
C MET A 1 -82.30 -25.27 23.71
N GLY A 2 -81.69 -24.44 24.50
CA GLY A 2 -80.67 -23.49 24.12
C GLY A 2 -79.32 -24.06 24.47
N ILE A 3 -78.31 -23.71 23.67
CA ILE A 3 -76.92 -23.88 23.99
C ILE A 3 -76.19 -22.55 23.81
N LEU A 4 -75.70 -22.02 24.97
CA LEU A 4 -74.87 -20.83 25.08
C LEU A 4 -73.46 -21.10 24.55
N SER A 5 -72.99 -20.29 23.61
CA SER A 5 -71.57 -20.25 23.26
C SER A 5 -70.91 -19.04 23.92
N GLY A 6 -70.18 -19.33 24.98
CA GLY A 6 -69.33 -18.34 25.64
C GLY A 6 -68.03 -18.15 24.87
N GLY A 7 -67.79 -16.93 24.35
CA GLY A 7 -66.50 -16.54 23.81
C GLY A 7 -65.54 -16.19 24.91
N LEU A 8 -64.36 -16.81 24.90
CA LEU A 8 -63.23 -16.46 25.74
C LEU A 8 -62.51 -15.20 25.19
N PRO A 9 -62.08 -14.26 26.05
CA PRO A 9 -61.34 -13.08 25.60
C PRO A 9 -59.92 -13.48 25.15
N ARG A 10 -59.53 -12.98 23.98
CA ARG A 10 -58.11 -13.03 23.51
C ARG A 10 -57.26 -12.16 24.45
N MET A 11 -56.42 -12.79 25.23
CA MET A 11 -55.29 -12.11 25.89
C MET A 11 -54.31 -11.62 24.85
N ALA A 12 -54.09 -10.31 24.75
CA ALA A 12 -52.98 -9.71 24.04
C ALA A 12 -51.70 -10.10 24.78
N ILE A 13 -50.82 -10.82 24.07
CA ILE A 13 -49.48 -11.08 24.55
C ILE A 13 -48.67 -9.81 24.22
N GLU A 14 -48.42 -8.98 25.21
CA GLU A 14 -47.43 -7.91 25.14
C GLU A 14 -46.03 -8.58 25.04
N GLU A 15 -45.37 -8.38 23.91
CA GLU A 15 -43.95 -8.73 23.78
C GLU A 15 -43.13 -7.84 24.73
N PRO A 16 -42.23 -8.41 25.56
CA PRO A 16 -41.38 -7.61 26.44
C PRO A 16 -40.37 -6.83 25.59
N ALA A 17 -40.43 -5.50 25.71
CA ALA A 17 -39.39 -4.59 25.24
C ALA A 17 -38.10 -4.82 26.06
N GLY A 18 -37.30 -5.72 25.60
CA GLY A 18 -35.98 -6.08 26.13
C GLY A 18 -35.16 -6.75 25.07
N ALA A 19 -34.69 -5.97 24.09
CA ALA A 19 -33.76 -6.49 23.08
C ALA A 19 -32.49 -6.95 23.77
N ALA A 20 -32.43 -8.24 24.07
CA ALA A 20 -31.22 -8.93 24.49
C ALA A 20 -30.08 -8.60 23.52
N LYS A 21 -28.94 -8.22 24.06
CA LYS A 21 -27.66 -8.20 23.38
C LYS A 21 -27.49 -9.56 22.71
N SER A 22 -27.71 -9.63 21.38
CA SER A 22 -27.25 -10.78 20.63
C SER A 22 -25.72 -10.76 20.73
N PRO A 23 -25.08 -11.79 21.30
CA PRO A 23 -23.62 -11.87 21.24
C PRO A 23 -23.26 -11.85 19.76
N SER A 24 -22.35 -10.95 19.39
CA SER A 24 -21.82 -10.90 18.03
C SER A 24 -21.29 -12.28 17.70
N ASP A 25 -21.75 -12.90 16.62
CA ASP A 25 -21.15 -14.14 16.11
C ASP A 25 -19.70 -13.82 15.74
N PRO A 26 -18.68 -14.31 16.46
CA PRO A 26 -17.28 -14.00 16.19
C PRO A 26 -16.88 -14.36 14.76
N GLY A 27 -17.50 -15.38 14.18
CA GLY A 27 -17.30 -15.76 12.80
C GLY A 27 -17.86 -14.74 11.81
N PHE A 28 -18.99 -14.11 12.14
CA PHE A 28 -19.57 -13.06 11.31
C PHE A 28 -18.75 -11.76 11.36
N ASP A 29 -18.31 -11.36 12.56
CA ASP A 29 -17.43 -10.19 12.73
C ASP A 29 -16.12 -10.37 11.96
N LEU A 30 -15.52 -11.56 12.04
CA LEU A 30 -14.29 -11.86 11.30
C LEU A 30 -14.49 -11.76 9.78
N ARG A 31 -15.59 -12.31 9.24
CA ARG A 31 -15.90 -12.21 7.79
C ARG A 31 -16.13 -10.76 7.38
N SER A 32 -16.85 -10.00 8.17
CA SER A 32 -17.15 -8.57 7.91
C SER A 32 -15.89 -7.72 7.94
N MET A 33 -14.99 -7.93 8.93
CA MET A 33 -13.71 -7.25 9.00
C MET A 33 -12.78 -7.62 7.82
N ARG A 34 -12.71 -8.89 7.44
CA ARG A 34 -11.95 -9.30 6.25
C ARG A 34 -12.49 -8.67 4.97
N ALA A 35 -13.81 -8.47 4.86
CA ALA A 35 -14.40 -7.73 3.74
C ALA A 35 -13.98 -6.25 3.76
N ALA A 36 -13.93 -5.60 4.93
CA ALA A 36 -13.42 -4.24 5.07
C ALA A 36 -11.93 -4.16 4.67
N LEU A 37 -11.09 -5.12 5.11
CA LEU A 37 -9.68 -5.21 4.72
C LEU A 37 -9.49 -5.44 3.21
N ALA A 38 -10.34 -6.24 2.58
CA ALA A 38 -10.32 -6.45 1.13
C ALA A 38 -10.65 -5.15 0.37
N LEU A 39 -11.59 -4.35 0.90
CA LEU A 39 -11.89 -3.02 0.37
C LEU A 39 -10.72 -2.05 0.56
N ALA A 40 -10.07 -2.05 1.73
CA ALA A 40 -8.89 -1.21 1.99
C ALA A 40 -7.78 -1.45 0.95
N ARG A 41 -7.51 -2.70 0.59
CA ARG A 41 -6.51 -3.05 -0.44
C ARG A 41 -6.74 -2.38 -1.79
N ARG A 42 -8.00 -2.03 -2.12
CA ARG A 42 -8.32 -1.33 -3.37
C ARG A 42 -7.74 0.08 -3.42
N GLY A 43 -7.46 0.70 -2.27
CA GLY A 43 -6.86 2.03 -2.17
C GLY A 43 -5.33 2.04 -2.39
N LEU A 44 -4.63 0.90 -2.21
CA LEU A 44 -3.16 0.85 -2.31
C LEU A 44 -2.67 1.38 -3.66
N GLY A 45 -1.61 2.18 -3.64
CA GLY A 45 -1.01 2.81 -4.81
C GLY A 45 -1.76 4.04 -5.34
N THR A 46 -2.92 4.40 -4.76
CA THR A 46 -3.72 5.53 -5.27
C THR A 46 -4.17 6.52 -4.21
N VAL A 47 -3.99 6.22 -2.92
CA VAL A 47 -4.52 7.04 -1.81
C VAL A 47 -3.47 7.87 -1.10
N TRP A 48 -2.19 7.68 -1.42
CA TRP A 48 -1.11 8.44 -0.79
C TRP A 48 -1.35 9.96 -0.84
N PRO A 49 -0.98 10.73 0.20
CA PRO A 49 -0.26 10.33 1.40
C PRO A 49 -1.13 9.72 2.51
N ASN A 50 -2.42 9.46 2.26
CA ASN A 50 -3.39 8.96 3.23
C ASN A 50 -3.32 7.44 3.41
N PRO A 51 -3.84 6.90 4.55
CA PRO A 51 -3.96 5.47 4.72
C PRO A 51 -5.04 4.86 3.83
N ALA A 52 -4.85 3.60 3.47
CA ALA A 52 -5.85 2.79 2.77
C ALA A 52 -6.82 2.19 3.81
N VAL A 53 -8.02 2.76 3.92
CA VAL A 53 -9.05 2.34 4.88
C VAL A 53 -10.24 1.75 4.13
N GLY A 54 -10.76 0.64 4.64
CA GLY A 54 -12.01 0.04 4.17
C GLY A 54 -13.05 0.02 5.28
N CYS A 55 -14.30 0.20 4.92
CA CYS A 55 -15.43 0.18 5.82
C CYS A 55 -16.57 -0.67 5.26
N VAL A 56 -17.15 -1.51 6.12
CA VAL A 56 -18.37 -2.29 5.84
C VAL A 56 -19.39 -2.00 6.92
N ILE A 57 -20.60 -1.60 6.54
CA ILE A 57 -21.71 -1.34 7.45
C ILE A 57 -22.72 -2.48 7.32
N VAL A 58 -23.06 -3.07 8.46
CA VAL A 58 -23.97 -4.21 8.55
C VAL A 58 -25.13 -3.86 9.46
N ASN A 59 -26.36 -4.06 8.98
CA ASN A 59 -27.58 -3.92 9.75
C ASN A 59 -28.42 -5.19 9.67
N ARG A 60 -28.81 -5.75 10.83
CA ARG A 60 -29.61 -6.99 10.92
C ARG A 60 -29.06 -8.13 10.07
N GLY A 61 -27.73 -8.35 10.14
CA GLY A 61 -27.03 -9.41 9.40
C GLY A 61 -26.83 -9.15 7.89
N ARG A 62 -27.25 -8.00 7.37
CA ARG A 62 -27.13 -7.63 5.96
C ARG A 62 -26.11 -6.50 5.77
N VAL A 63 -25.25 -6.59 4.77
CA VAL A 63 -24.35 -5.50 4.37
C VAL A 63 -25.16 -4.42 3.69
N VAL A 64 -25.29 -3.25 4.32
CA VAL A 64 -26.03 -2.09 3.83
C VAL A 64 -25.14 -1.02 3.21
N GLY A 65 -23.85 -0.98 3.56
CA GLY A 65 -22.88 -0.04 3.00
C GLY A 65 -21.48 -0.63 2.90
N ARG A 66 -20.74 -0.22 1.87
CA ARG A 66 -19.33 -0.59 1.65
C ARG A 66 -18.58 0.61 1.13
N GLY A 67 -17.39 0.86 1.64
CA GLY A 67 -16.54 1.95 1.19
C GLY A 67 -15.06 1.65 1.39
N TRP A 68 -14.23 2.36 0.68
CA TRP A 68 -12.78 2.40 0.86
C TRP A 68 -12.29 3.80 0.55
N THR A 69 -11.10 4.17 1.08
CA THR A 69 -10.46 5.46 0.76
C THR A 69 -10.32 5.60 -0.76
N GLN A 70 -10.90 6.65 -1.34
CA GLN A 70 -10.91 6.86 -2.78
C GLN A 70 -9.56 7.41 -3.29
N PRO A 71 -9.27 7.33 -4.60
CA PRO A 71 -8.05 7.88 -5.19
C PRO A 71 -7.83 9.34 -4.79
N GLY A 72 -6.58 9.72 -4.49
CA GLY A 72 -6.25 11.02 -3.91
C GLY A 72 -6.55 11.13 -2.41
N GLY A 73 -6.95 10.02 -1.76
CA GLY A 73 -7.15 9.93 -0.32
C GLY A 73 -8.53 10.38 0.17
N ARG A 74 -9.44 10.78 -0.72
CA ARG A 74 -10.79 11.25 -0.34
C ARG A 74 -11.83 10.93 -1.41
N PRO A 75 -13.13 10.70 -1.00
CA PRO A 75 -13.62 10.57 0.38
C PRO A 75 -13.04 9.35 1.10
N HIS A 76 -13.10 9.36 2.45
CA HIS A 76 -12.68 8.24 3.29
C HIS A 76 -13.64 7.05 3.17
N GLY A 77 -13.14 5.86 3.55
CA GLY A 77 -13.89 4.62 3.43
C GLY A 77 -15.20 4.62 4.21
N GLU A 78 -15.23 5.21 5.39
CA GLU A 78 -16.41 5.34 6.26
C GLU A 78 -17.46 6.25 5.60
N THR A 79 -17.04 7.40 5.08
CA THR A 79 -17.93 8.35 4.39
C THR A 79 -18.60 7.70 3.17
N GLU A 80 -17.82 6.95 2.37
CA GLU A 80 -18.35 6.20 1.22
C GLU A 80 -19.30 5.08 1.65
N ALA A 81 -18.99 4.37 2.73
CA ALA A 81 -19.85 3.33 3.25
C ALA A 81 -21.18 3.90 3.77
N LEU A 82 -21.12 5.01 4.53
CA LEU A 82 -22.30 5.71 5.06
C LEU A 82 -23.18 6.26 3.94
N ARG A 83 -22.59 6.91 2.93
CA ARG A 83 -23.33 7.40 1.76
C ARG A 83 -24.15 6.32 1.06
N ARG A 84 -23.59 5.11 0.97
CA ARG A 84 -24.27 3.94 0.36
C ARG A 84 -25.30 3.30 1.28
N ALA A 85 -25.07 3.35 2.59
CA ALA A 85 -25.99 2.80 3.58
C ALA A 85 -27.23 3.68 3.75
N GLY A 86 -27.09 5.01 3.66
CA GLY A 86 -28.17 5.96 3.94
C GLY A 86 -28.79 5.72 5.31
N GLU A 87 -30.09 5.80 5.43
CA GLU A 87 -30.86 5.57 6.66
C GLU A 87 -30.67 4.17 7.25
N ALA A 88 -30.28 3.17 6.46
CA ALA A 88 -30.00 1.83 6.95
C ALA A 88 -28.73 1.74 7.83
N ALA A 89 -27.93 2.82 7.93
CA ALA A 89 -26.83 2.92 8.88
C ALA A 89 -27.30 3.05 10.33
N ARG A 90 -28.50 3.52 10.59
CA ARG A 90 -29.05 3.69 11.94
C ARG A 90 -29.19 2.34 12.66
N GLY A 91 -28.58 2.25 13.84
CA GLY A 91 -28.53 1.03 14.64
C GLY A 91 -27.60 -0.06 14.11
N ALA A 92 -26.84 0.20 13.02
CA ALA A 92 -25.95 -0.75 12.38
C ALA A 92 -24.63 -0.94 13.15
N THR A 93 -23.85 -1.96 12.72
CA THR A 93 -22.44 -2.15 13.08
C THR A 93 -21.55 -1.73 11.92
N ALA A 94 -20.56 -0.86 12.17
CA ALA A 94 -19.51 -0.50 11.23
C ALA A 94 -18.22 -1.27 11.52
N TYR A 95 -17.64 -1.94 10.51
CA TYR A 95 -16.34 -2.59 10.57
C TYR A 95 -15.36 -1.73 9.79
N VAL A 96 -14.34 -1.21 10.47
CA VAL A 96 -13.38 -0.27 9.89
C VAL A 96 -11.96 -0.80 10.06
N SER A 97 -11.19 -0.80 8.99
CA SER A 97 -9.84 -1.39 8.98
C SER A 97 -8.78 -0.56 9.71
N LEU A 98 -9.04 0.71 10.01
CA LEU A 98 -8.21 1.61 10.78
C LEU A 98 -9.11 2.55 11.59
N GLU A 99 -8.61 3.06 12.70
CA GLU A 99 -9.33 4.02 13.55
C GLU A 99 -9.93 5.17 12.74
N PRO A 100 -11.24 5.48 12.90
CA PRO A 100 -11.88 6.62 12.25
C PRO A 100 -11.26 7.94 12.70
N CYS A 101 -10.91 8.80 11.75
CA CYS A 101 -10.30 10.10 12.04
C CYS A 101 -11.22 10.99 12.90
N CYS A 102 -10.59 11.80 13.79
CA CYS A 102 -11.27 12.70 14.73
C CYS A 102 -10.97 14.19 14.48
N HIS A 103 -10.03 14.50 13.59
CA HIS A 103 -9.66 15.88 13.29
C HIS A 103 -10.40 16.43 12.06
N TRP A 104 -10.69 17.71 12.09
CA TRP A 104 -11.21 18.43 10.94
C TRP A 104 -10.12 18.60 9.88
N GLY A 105 -10.42 18.08 8.69
CA GLY A 105 -9.61 18.29 7.51
C GLY A 105 -10.40 19.07 6.46
N ARG A 106 -10.35 18.61 5.20
CA ARG A 106 -11.22 19.13 4.13
C ARG A 106 -12.69 18.68 4.28
N THR A 107 -12.95 17.67 5.11
CA THR A 107 -14.26 17.11 5.40
C THR A 107 -14.38 16.89 6.90
N PRO A 108 -15.62 16.81 7.45
CA PRO A 108 -15.84 16.44 8.84
C PRO A 108 -15.18 15.10 9.21
N PRO A 109 -14.80 14.91 10.49
CA PRO A 109 -14.22 13.66 10.97
C PRO A 109 -15.13 12.46 10.72
N CYS A 110 -14.52 11.30 10.40
CA CYS A 110 -15.28 10.06 10.20
C CYS A 110 -15.97 9.57 11.47
N ALA A 111 -15.37 9.80 12.64
CA ALA A 111 -16.00 9.50 13.93
C ALA A 111 -17.32 10.24 14.06
N ASP A 112 -17.38 11.55 13.75
CA ASP A 112 -18.60 12.33 13.79
C ASP A 112 -19.64 11.88 12.77
N ALA A 113 -19.19 11.52 11.57
CA ALA A 113 -20.10 11.01 10.56
C ALA A 113 -20.77 9.69 10.98
N LEU A 114 -20.04 8.78 11.65
CA LEU A 114 -20.59 7.53 12.20
C LEU A 114 -21.60 7.80 13.33
N ILE A 115 -21.29 8.76 14.22
CA ILE A 115 -22.20 9.18 15.30
C ILE A 115 -23.47 9.78 14.72
N ALA A 116 -23.35 10.74 13.81
CA ALA A 116 -24.49 11.43 13.19
C ALA A 116 -25.41 10.47 12.40
N ALA A 117 -24.83 9.43 11.78
CA ALA A 117 -25.59 8.39 11.09
C ALA A 117 -26.31 7.44 12.06
N GLY A 118 -26.12 7.56 13.37
CA GLY A 118 -26.76 6.71 14.37
C GLY A 118 -26.26 5.27 14.36
N VAL A 119 -25.00 5.03 13.99
CA VAL A 119 -24.35 3.73 14.11
C VAL A 119 -24.31 3.34 15.58
N ARG A 120 -24.59 2.08 15.90
CA ARG A 120 -24.65 1.60 17.30
C ARG A 120 -23.35 0.97 17.78
N ARG A 121 -22.61 0.28 16.89
CA ARG A 121 -21.38 -0.44 17.21
C ARG A 121 -20.32 -0.18 16.15
N VAL A 122 -19.08 -0.01 16.57
CA VAL A 122 -17.93 0.14 15.67
C VAL A 122 -16.87 -0.89 16.05
N VAL A 123 -16.48 -1.74 15.10
CA VAL A 123 -15.37 -2.70 15.24
C VAL A 123 -14.20 -2.19 14.41
N VAL A 124 -13.09 -1.90 15.06
CA VAL A 124 -11.89 -1.33 14.45
C VAL A 124 -10.78 -2.36 14.46
N ALA A 125 -10.16 -2.59 13.30
CA ALA A 125 -9.07 -3.57 13.21
C ALA A 125 -7.80 -3.10 13.91
N LEU A 126 -7.44 -1.82 13.77
CA LEU A 126 -6.19 -1.26 14.28
C LEU A 126 -6.39 0.20 14.69
N GLU A 127 -5.81 0.59 15.82
CA GLU A 127 -5.69 1.98 16.25
C GLU A 127 -4.70 2.73 15.35
N ASP A 128 -4.96 4.01 15.09
CA ASP A 128 -4.07 4.82 14.26
C ASP A 128 -2.82 5.22 15.08
N PRO A 129 -1.61 4.90 14.63
CA PRO A 129 -0.38 5.30 15.31
C PRO A 129 -0.03 6.78 15.11
N ASP A 130 -0.78 7.53 14.29
CA ASP A 130 -0.60 8.98 14.15
C ASP A 130 -0.95 9.69 15.48
N PRO A 131 -0.01 10.39 16.14
CA PRO A 131 -0.27 11.07 17.41
C PRO A 131 -1.45 12.06 17.38
N ARG A 132 -1.80 12.55 16.19
CA ARG A 132 -2.94 13.46 16.00
C ARG A 132 -4.29 12.75 16.06
N VAL A 133 -4.30 11.45 15.93
CA VAL A 133 -5.51 10.60 15.91
C VAL A 133 -5.53 9.64 17.10
N ALA A 134 -4.40 9.03 17.40
CA ALA A 134 -4.16 7.94 18.37
C ALA A 134 -5.20 7.85 19.51
N SER A 135 -6.12 6.88 19.42
CA SER A 135 -7.21 6.60 20.36
C SER A 135 -8.26 7.72 20.54
N GLU A 136 -8.08 8.90 19.92
CA GLU A 136 -9.02 10.02 20.07
C GLU A 136 -10.34 9.76 19.34
N GLY A 137 -10.29 9.16 18.14
CA GLY A 137 -11.46 8.72 17.40
C GLY A 137 -12.27 7.68 18.18
N LEU A 138 -11.59 6.71 18.76
CA LEU A 138 -12.22 5.67 19.58
C LEU A 138 -12.84 6.26 20.84
N ARG A 139 -12.14 7.17 21.52
CA ARG A 139 -12.63 7.87 22.71
C ARG A 139 -13.91 8.67 22.39
N ARG A 140 -13.92 9.37 21.27
CA ARG A 140 -15.06 10.16 20.82
C ARG A 140 -16.30 9.32 20.52
N LEU A 141 -16.10 8.16 19.83
CA LEU A 141 -17.17 7.20 19.59
C LEU A 141 -17.76 6.64 20.89
N ARG A 142 -16.90 6.26 21.86
CA ARG A 142 -17.33 5.76 23.17
C ARG A 142 -18.08 6.83 23.98
N ALA A 143 -17.58 8.08 23.98
CA ALA A 143 -18.22 9.20 24.66
C ALA A 143 -19.62 9.51 24.10
N ALA A 144 -19.86 9.23 22.81
CA ALA A 144 -21.17 9.34 22.18
C ALA A 144 -22.08 8.10 22.40
N GLY A 145 -21.65 7.14 23.24
CA GLY A 145 -22.45 5.97 23.62
C GLY A 145 -22.39 4.79 22.63
N LEU A 146 -21.48 4.80 21.66
CA LEU A 146 -21.32 3.67 20.74
C LEU A 146 -20.52 2.53 21.41
N ALA A 147 -20.90 1.28 21.14
CA ALA A 147 -20.08 0.13 21.49
C ALA A 147 -18.86 0.08 20.57
N VAL A 148 -17.64 0.10 21.14
CA VAL A 148 -16.38 0.15 20.35
C VAL A 148 -15.46 -1.01 20.74
N GLU A 149 -15.13 -1.83 19.77
CA GLU A 149 -14.20 -2.96 19.90
C GLU A 149 -13.00 -2.75 18.98
N THR A 150 -11.81 -3.20 19.40
CA THR A 150 -10.55 -3.03 18.64
C THR A 150 -9.77 -4.34 18.56
N GLY A 151 -8.85 -4.44 17.58
CA GLY A 151 -7.86 -5.52 17.48
C GLY A 151 -8.25 -6.67 16.55
N LEU A 152 -9.48 -6.72 16.03
CA LEU A 152 -9.89 -7.79 15.12
C LEU A 152 -9.15 -7.68 13.77
N CYS A 153 -8.33 -8.67 13.43
CA CYS A 153 -7.46 -8.69 12.24
C CYS A 153 -6.38 -7.60 12.24
N ALA A 154 -5.87 -7.18 13.41
CA ALA A 154 -4.89 -6.09 13.52
C ALA A 154 -3.62 -6.32 12.69
N LYS A 155 -3.12 -7.57 12.61
CA LYS A 155 -1.93 -7.91 11.80
C LYS A 155 -2.14 -7.64 10.32
N GLU A 156 -3.28 -8.06 9.76
CA GLU A 156 -3.63 -7.83 8.36
C GLU A 156 -3.85 -6.34 8.07
N ALA A 157 -4.48 -5.60 8.97
CA ALA A 157 -4.67 -4.16 8.87
C ALA A 157 -3.34 -3.40 8.88
N SER A 158 -2.42 -3.77 9.79
CA SER A 158 -1.08 -3.22 9.88
C SER A 158 -0.27 -3.45 8.59
N GLU A 159 -0.36 -4.64 7.98
CA GLU A 159 0.37 -4.94 6.74
C GLU A 159 -0.18 -4.13 5.54
N ILE A 160 -1.50 -3.89 5.48
CA ILE A 160 -2.09 -3.03 4.45
C ILE A 160 -1.54 -1.60 4.56
N ASN A 161 -1.46 -1.05 5.78
CA ASN A 161 -1.01 0.32 6.01
C ASN A 161 0.48 0.44 6.39
N ALA A 162 1.28 -0.63 6.20
CA ALA A 162 2.69 -0.64 6.59
C ALA A 162 3.50 0.52 5.98
N GLY A 163 3.20 0.90 4.72
CA GLY A 163 3.84 2.05 4.07
C GLY A 163 3.47 3.38 4.72
N PHE A 164 2.19 3.58 5.02
CA PHE A 164 1.72 4.76 5.74
C PHE A 164 2.39 4.87 7.12
N PHE A 165 2.44 3.78 7.88
CA PHE A 165 3.09 3.77 9.19
C PHE A 165 4.61 3.95 9.12
N CYS A 166 5.27 3.39 8.09
CA CYS A 166 6.69 3.62 7.86
C CYS A 166 6.97 5.11 7.64
N ARG A 167 6.16 5.77 6.79
CA ARG A 167 6.30 7.20 6.54
C ARG A 167 6.08 8.05 7.80
N LEU A 168 5.09 7.73 8.63
CA LEU A 168 4.84 8.45 9.88
C LEU A 168 5.99 8.31 10.89
N ARG A 169 6.54 7.10 11.03
CA ARG A 169 7.55 6.79 12.06
C ARG A 169 8.97 7.12 11.64
N LEU A 170 9.28 6.92 10.35
CA LEU A 170 10.65 7.01 9.82
C LEU A 170 10.84 8.13 8.81
N GLY A 171 9.78 8.90 8.46
CA GLY A 171 9.84 9.99 7.47
C GLY A 171 9.97 9.52 6.02
N ARG A 172 10.09 8.23 5.76
CA ARG A 172 10.37 7.64 4.44
C ARG A 172 9.32 6.60 4.01
N PRO A 173 9.18 6.31 2.71
CA PRO A 173 8.33 5.22 2.25
C PRO A 173 8.85 3.85 2.70
N LEU A 174 7.94 2.88 2.76
CA LEU A 174 8.29 1.46 2.84
C LEU A 174 8.86 1.02 1.48
N VAL A 175 10.09 0.50 1.50
CA VAL A 175 10.83 0.08 0.31
C VAL A 175 10.63 -1.40 0.05
N THR A 176 10.06 -1.73 -1.11
CA THR A 176 9.98 -3.09 -1.64
C THR A 176 10.98 -3.25 -2.78
N LEU A 177 12.06 -4.00 -2.56
CA LEU A 177 12.98 -4.40 -3.63
C LEU A 177 12.40 -5.61 -4.37
N LYS A 178 12.13 -5.46 -5.66
CA LYS A 178 11.69 -6.56 -6.52
C LYS A 178 12.87 -7.07 -7.34
N LEU A 179 13.12 -8.36 -7.27
CA LEU A 179 14.09 -9.07 -8.09
C LEU A 179 13.40 -10.13 -8.95
N ALA A 180 13.90 -10.34 -10.17
CA ALA A 180 13.49 -11.42 -11.06
C ALA A 180 14.75 -12.08 -11.62
N THR A 181 15.01 -13.33 -11.20
CA THR A 181 16.31 -13.97 -11.42
C THR A 181 16.18 -15.39 -11.92
N SER A 182 17.28 -15.91 -12.51
CA SER A 182 17.55 -17.33 -12.58
C SER A 182 17.68 -17.96 -11.19
N LEU A 183 17.75 -19.29 -11.07
CA LEU A 183 17.97 -20.00 -9.82
C LEU A 183 19.32 -19.65 -9.16
N ASP A 184 20.33 -19.36 -9.97
CA ASP A 184 21.66 -18.93 -9.53
C ASP A 184 21.81 -17.42 -9.36
N GLY A 185 20.66 -16.67 -9.27
CA GLY A 185 20.62 -15.26 -8.88
C GLY A 185 21.06 -14.27 -9.94
N ARG A 186 20.95 -14.59 -11.22
CA ARG A 186 21.34 -13.72 -12.33
C ARG A 186 20.14 -13.01 -12.95
N ILE A 187 20.36 -11.77 -13.42
CA ILE A 187 19.33 -10.95 -14.08
C ILE A 187 19.59 -10.80 -15.59
N ALA A 188 20.74 -11.20 -16.07
CA ALA A 188 21.10 -11.23 -17.49
C ALA A 188 22.32 -12.12 -17.72
N THR A 189 22.54 -12.51 -18.97
CA THR A 189 23.81 -13.12 -19.40
C THR A 189 24.96 -12.10 -19.33
N ARG A 190 26.20 -12.54 -19.46
CA ARG A 190 27.38 -11.67 -19.53
C ARG A 190 27.27 -10.54 -20.57
N ARG A 191 26.57 -10.79 -21.68
CA ARG A 191 26.33 -9.81 -22.74
C ARG A 191 25.10 -8.93 -22.53
N GLY A 192 24.41 -9.03 -21.36
CA GLY A 192 23.25 -8.22 -21.04
C GLY A 192 21.91 -8.77 -21.56
N ALA A 193 21.87 -9.95 -22.20
CA ALA A 193 20.60 -10.55 -22.63
C ALA A 193 19.79 -10.99 -21.39
N SER A 194 18.60 -10.39 -21.21
CA SER A 194 17.72 -10.59 -20.04
C SER A 194 16.30 -11.05 -20.40
N ARG A 195 15.94 -11.04 -21.67
CA ARG A 195 14.56 -11.30 -22.14
C ARG A 195 14.40 -12.73 -22.65
N TRP A 196 13.57 -13.60 -22.03
CA TRP A 196 12.84 -13.35 -20.75
C TRP A 196 13.32 -14.37 -19.74
N ILE A 197 13.69 -13.92 -18.54
CA ILE A 197 14.06 -14.82 -17.44
C ILE A 197 12.79 -15.46 -16.86
N THR A 198 11.78 -14.64 -16.52
CA THR A 198 10.52 -15.09 -15.93
C THR A 198 9.41 -15.16 -16.97
N GLY A 199 8.47 -16.09 -16.77
CA GLY A 199 7.34 -16.33 -17.65
C GLY A 199 6.28 -15.19 -17.65
N PRO A 200 5.29 -15.26 -18.58
CA PRO A 200 4.23 -14.25 -18.67
C PRO A 200 3.46 -14.05 -17.37
N PRO A 201 2.99 -15.10 -16.64
CA PRO A 201 2.26 -14.91 -15.38
C PRO A 201 3.08 -14.15 -14.30
N ALA A 202 4.40 -14.40 -14.23
CA ALA A 202 5.27 -13.69 -13.29
C ALA A 202 5.46 -12.22 -13.68
N ARG A 203 5.47 -11.90 -14.97
CA ARG A 203 5.47 -10.51 -15.45
C ARG A 203 4.15 -9.79 -15.11
N ASP A 204 3.01 -10.45 -15.23
CA ASP A 204 1.72 -9.91 -14.81
C ASP A 204 1.71 -9.64 -13.29
N ARG A 205 2.34 -10.53 -12.50
CA ARG A 205 2.51 -10.32 -11.07
C ARG A 205 3.39 -9.12 -10.75
N ALA A 206 4.45 -8.87 -11.53
CA ALA A 206 5.26 -7.65 -11.41
C ALA A 206 4.42 -6.39 -11.71
N HIS A 207 3.56 -6.42 -12.74
CA HIS A 207 2.62 -5.32 -12.99
C HIS A 207 1.60 -5.14 -11.86
N ALA A 208 1.14 -6.20 -11.23
CA ALA A 208 0.26 -6.12 -10.04
C ALA A 208 0.99 -5.47 -8.85
N LEU A 209 2.28 -5.72 -8.67
CA LEU A 209 3.08 -5.01 -7.67
C LEU A 209 3.14 -3.51 -7.97
N ARG A 210 3.32 -3.10 -9.23
CA ARG A 210 3.30 -1.68 -9.63
C ARG A 210 1.97 -1.02 -9.28
N ALA A 211 0.85 -1.70 -9.50
CA ALA A 211 -0.50 -1.18 -9.24
C ALA A 211 -0.80 -0.91 -7.75
N VAL A 212 -0.03 -1.46 -6.82
CA VAL A 212 -0.22 -1.32 -5.37
C VAL A 212 0.89 -0.54 -4.67
N HIS A 213 1.81 0.05 -5.44
CA HIS A 213 2.85 0.96 -4.96
C HIS A 213 2.60 2.37 -5.49
N ASP A 214 2.94 3.37 -4.69
CA ASP A 214 2.73 4.78 -5.01
C ASP A 214 3.77 5.26 -6.03
N ALA A 215 4.99 4.73 -5.92
CA ALA A 215 6.09 5.04 -6.82
C ALA A 215 6.90 3.78 -7.17
N ILE A 216 7.54 3.83 -8.35
CA ILE A 216 8.51 2.83 -8.84
C ILE A 216 9.85 3.51 -9.09
N MET A 217 10.94 2.93 -8.60
CA MET A 217 12.30 3.49 -8.70
C MET A 217 13.22 2.59 -9.50
N VAL A 218 14.01 3.20 -10.38
CA VAL A 218 15.12 2.58 -11.10
C VAL A 218 16.34 3.50 -11.11
N GLY A 219 17.53 2.97 -11.36
CA GLY A 219 18.72 3.77 -11.66
C GLY A 219 18.77 4.23 -13.12
N SER A 220 19.50 5.31 -13.40
CA SER A 220 19.73 5.81 -14.76
C SER A 220 20.33 4.75 -15.71
N GLY A 221 21.19 3.86 -15.22
CA GLY A 221 21.71 2.74 -16.01
C GLY A 221 20.63 1.81 -16.54
N THR A 222 19.56 1.55 -15.77
CA THR A 222 18.41 0.76 -16.24
C THR A 222 17.63 1.50 -17.34
N VAL A 223 17.51 2.83 -17.23
CA VAL A 223 16.84 3.65 -18.24
C VAL A 223 17.62 3.62 -19.54
N LEU A 224 18.95 3.78 -19.48
CA LEU A 224 19.83 3.78 -20.63
C LEU A 224 19.90 2.42 -21.33
N ALA A 225 19.83 1.31 -20.56
CA ALA A 225 19.93 -0.04 -21.11
C ALA A 225 18.62 -0.54 -21.73
N ASP A 226 17.47 -0.26 -21.08
CA ASP A 226 16.19 -0.93 -21.37
C ASP A 226 15.12 0.00 -21.93
N ASP A 227 15.30 1.32 -21.84
CA ASP A 227 14.30 2.36 -22.13
C ASP A 227 12.87 1.98 -21.63
N PRO A 228 12.72 1.72 -20.34
CA PRO A 228 11.50 1.14 -19.80
C PRO A 228 10.38 2.18 -19.64
N GLN A 229 9.12 1.76 -19.79
CA GLN A 229 7.97 2.62 -19.49
C GLN A 229 7.63 2.70 -18.00
N LEU A 230 7.93 1.67 -17.21
CA LEU A 230 7.63 1.54 -15.78
C LEU A 230 6.14 1.71 -15.39
N THR A 231 5.24 1.47 -16.31
CA THR A 231 3.79 1.58 -16.13
C THR A 231 3.15 0.25 -15.73
N CYS A 232 1.95 0.30 -15.15
CA CYS A 232 1.10 -0.88 -14.99
C CYS A 232 0.37 -1.15 -16.32
N ARG A 233 0.57 -2.34 -16.92
CA ARG A 233 -0.03 -2.73 -18.19
C ARG A 233 -1.01 -3.90 -18.07
N LEU A 234 -1.51 -4.17 -16.86
CA LEU A 234 -2.60 -5.12 -16.69
C LEU A 234 -3.89 -4.54 -17.29
N PRO A 235 -4.70 -5.36 -17.97
CA PRO A 235 -5.98 -4.93 -18.53
C PRO A 235 -6.86 -4.23 -17.49
N GLY A 236 -7.36 -3.04 -17.80
CA GLY A 236 -8.20 -2.23 -16.92
C GLY A 236 -7.46 -1.52 -15.78
N LEU A 237 -6.15 -1.73 -15.58
CA LEU A 237 -5.37 -1.15 -14.48
C LEU A 237 -4.31 -0.12 -14.92
N GLY A 238 -4.30 0.32 -16.16
CA GLY A 238 -3.33 1.31 -16.66
C GLY A 238 -3.33 2.62 -15.85
N HIS A 239 -4.50 3.05 -15.37
CA HIS A 239 -4.69 4.22 -14.52
C HIS A 239 -4.04 4.09 -13.13
N ARG A 240 -3.56 2.90 -12.76
CA ARG A 240 -2.83 2.61 -11.51
C ARG A 240 -1.32 2.58 -11.72
N SER A 241 -0.82 3.20 -12.77
CA SER A 241 0.63 3.35 -12.96
C SER A 241 1.21 4.24 -11.86
N PRO A 242 2.28 3.78 -11.17
CA PRO A 242 2.92 4.53 -10.09
C PRO A 242 3.67 5.75 -10.63
N VAL A 243 4.01 6.70 -9.74
CA VAL A 243 4.99 7.75 -10.02
C VAL A 243 6.33 7.08 -10.40
N ARG A 244 6.93 7.47 -11.51
CA ARG A 244 8.21 6.93 -11.96
C ARG A 244 9.35 7.74 -11.35
N VAL A 245 10.27 7.09 -10.66
CA VAL A 245 11.41 7.72 -9.99
C VAL A 245 12.70 7.19 -10.59
N VAL A 246 13.55 8.09 -11.08
CA VAL A 246 14.86 7.75 -11.63
C VAL A 246 15.95 8.30 -10.73
N VAL A 247 16.87 7.43 -10.31
CA VAL A 247 18.08 7.83 -9.59
C VAL A 247 19.13 8.20 -10.65
N ASP A 248 19.37 9.50 -10.80
CA ASP A 248 20.28 10.05 -11.82
C ASP A 248 21.02 11.29 -11.30
N ARG A 249 22.09 11.05 -10.54
CA ARG A 249 22.83 12.11 -9.84
C ARG A 249 23.31 13.26 -10.74
N HIS A 250 23.55 13.00 -12.03
CA HIS A 250 24.10 13.97 -12.98
C HIS A 250 23.12 14.38 -14.09
N LEU A 251 21.86 13.94 -14.05
CA LEU A 251 20.84 14.18 -15.07
C LEU A 251 21.30 13.71 -16.46
N ALA A 252 21.91 12.50 -16.52
CA ALA A 252 22.47 11.91 -17.73
C ALA A 252 21.42 11.25 -18.63
N VAL A 253 20.22 10.95 -18.11
CA VAL A 253 19.12 10.34 -18.88
C VAL A 253 18.69 11.29 -19.99
N PRO A 254 18.66 10.85 -21.26
CA PRO A 254 18.30 11.70 -22.39
C PRO A 254 16.81 12.05 -22.40
N GLN A 255 16.47 13.22 -22.94
CA GLN A 255 15.07 13.65 -23.09
C GLN A 255 14.25 12.71 -23.99
N SER A 256 14.89 11.99 -24.91
CA SER A 256 14.27 10.99 -25.78
C SER A 256 13.89 9.70 -25.08
N ALA A 257 14.37 9.46 -23.84
CA ALA A 257 13.95 8.29 -23.07
C ALA A 257 12.43 8.31 -22.84
N ARG A 258 11.76 7.17 -23.06
CA ARG A 258 10.29 7.06 -23.04
C ARG A 258 9.67 7.63 -21.78
N LEU A 259 10.25 7.34 -20.62
CA LEU A 259 9.75 7.85 -19.35
C LEU A 259 9.87 9.38 -19.22
N ILE A 260 10.84 10.04 -19.89
CA ILE A 260 10.96 11.49 -19.93
C ILE A 260 9.97 12.08 -20.95
N ALA A 261 9.92 11.52 -22.16
CA ALA A 261 9.00 11.96 -23.21
C ALA A 261 7.52 11.86 -22.78
N GLU A 262 7.18 10.87 -21.96
CA GLU A 262 5.83 10.63 -21.45
C GLU A 262 5.60 11.27 -20.06
N ALA A 263 6.48 12.15 -19.55
CA ALA A 263 6.41 12.67 -18.18
C ALA A 263 5.14 13.47 -17.87
N ARG A 264 4.54 14.11 -18.87
CA ARG A 264 3.26 14.82 -18.75
C ARG A 264 2.04 13.89 -18.63
N GLN A 265 2.17 12.64 -19.07
CA GLN A 265 1.08 11.63 -19.02
C GLN A 265 1.17 10.79 -17.75
N VAL A 266 2.39 10.39 -17.36
CA VAL A 266 2.66 9.63 -16.13
C VAL A 266 3.72 10.38 -15.34
N PRO A 267 3.45 10.82 -14.11
CA PRO A 267 4.39 11.60 -13.31
C PRO A 267 5.77 10.93 -13.24
N THR A 268 6.81 11.70 -13.55
CA THR A 268 8.20 11.25 -13.55
C THR A 268 9.04 12.20 -12.72
N TRP A 269 9.72 11.64 -11.72
CA TRP A 269 10.62 12.37 -10.83
C TRP A 269 12.05 11.87 -11.05
N VAL A 270 13.02 12.79 -11.04
CA VAL A 270 14.44 12.45 -11.13
C VAL A 270 15.13 12.93 -9.87
N LEU A 271 15.75 12.00 -9.14
CA LEU A 271 16.57 12.30 -7.97
C LEU A 271 17.97 12.68 -8.45
N ALA A 272 18.40 13.90 -8.18
CA ALA A 272 19.70 14.42 -8.62
C ALA A 272 20.38 15.22 -7.53
N LEU A 273 21.72 15.33 -7.61
CA LEU A 273 22.48 16.23 -6.75
C LEU A 273 22.22 17.69 -7.14
N SER A 274 22.35 18.59 -6.19
CA SER A 274 22.28 20.05 -6.43
C SER A 274 23.35 20.51 -7.44
N SER A 275 24.51 19.83 -7.47
CA SER A 275 25.63 20.07 -8.38
C SER A 275 25.39 19.59 -9.82
N ALA A 276 24.26 18.95 -10.12
CA ALA A 276 23.96 18.49 -11.47
C ALA A 276 23.76 19.69 -12.43
N ASP A 277 24.12 19.45 -13.71
CA ASP A 277 24.11 20.47 -14.75
C ASP A 277 22.77 21.23 -14.85
N SER A 278 22.84 22.56 -14.79
CA SER A 278 21.66 23.44 -14.76
C SER A 278 20.90 23.44 -16.09
N ALA A 279 21.58 23.32 -17.24
CA ALA A 279 20.93 23.29 -18.54
C ALA A 279 20.14 21.99 -18.73
N ARG A 280 20.71 20.84 -18.32
CA ARG A 280 20.00 19.55 -18.29
C ARG A 280 18.80 19.58 -17.35
N ARG A 281 18.94 20.21 -16.19
CA ARG A 281 17.84 20.41 -15.24
C ARG A 281 16.69 21.18 -15.89
N GLN A 282 16.97 22.32 -16.53
CA GLN A 282 15.95 23.12 -17.20
C GLN A 282 15.27 22.33 -18.33
N ALA A 283 16.02 21.57 -19.09
CA ALA A 283 15.52 20.74 -20.17
C ALA A 283 14.55 19.64 -19.67
N LEU A 284 14.85 18.99 -18.54
CA LEU A 284 13.97 17.99 -17.92
C LEU A 284 12.70 18.64 -17.35
N LEU A 285 12.82 19.79 -16.67
CA LEU A 285 11.68 20.54 -16.18
C LEU A 285 10.73 20.95 -17.32
N ALA A 286 11.27 21.43 -18.45
CA ALA A 286 10.51 21.76 -19.65
C ALA A 286 9.77 20.56 -20.24
N SER A 287 10.29 19.36 -20.09
CA SER A 287 9.65 18.09 -20.50
C SER A 287 8.53 17.65 -19.54
N GLY A 288 8.31 18.35 -18.41
CA GLY A 288 7.30 18.00 -17.40
C GLY A 288 7.80 17.04 -16.32
N VAL A 289 9.10 16.81 -16.23
CA VAL A 289 9.74 16.03 -15.17
C VAL A 289 9.84 16.88 -13.89
N THR A 290 9.63 16.27 -12.73
CA THR A 290 9.97 16.88 -11.45
C THR A 290 11.40 16.49 -11.07
N VAL A 291 12.30 17.45 -10.96
CA VAL A 291 13.66 17.21 -10.45
C VAL A 291 13.62 17.39 -8.92
N VAL A 292 14.01 16.34 -8.20
CA VAL A 292 14.08 16.31 -6.74
C VAL A 292 15.55 16.34 -6.34
N GLU A 293 15.97 17.42 -5.70
CA GLU A 293 17.32 17.52 -5.18
C GLU A 293 17.48 16.67 -3.93
N VAL A 294 18.61 15.99 -3.83
CA VAL A 294 18.97 15.11 -2.72
C VAL A 294 20.44 15.31 -2.36
N ASP A 295 20.80 14.96 -1.13
CA ASP A 295 22.14 15.12 -0.62
C ASP A 295 23.11 14.09 -1.25
N PRO A 296 24.40 14.45 -1.38
CA PRO A 296 25.45 13.50 -1.69
C PRO A 296 25.78 12.60 -0.48
N ASP A 297 26.18 11.36 -0.76
CA ASP A 297 26.86 10.52 0.23
C ASP A 297 28.37 10.92 0.36
N THR A 298 29.10 10.23 1.22
CA THR A 298 30.52 10.50 1.47
C THR A 298 31.43 10.22 0.26
N GLU A 299 30.96 9.49 -0.73
CA GLU A 299 31.69 9.13 -1.95
C GLU A 299 31.23 9.97 -3.17
N GLY A 300 30.37 10.98 -2.96
CA GLY A 300 29.80 11.82 -4.02
C GLY A 300 28.69 11.11 -4.82
N GLY A 301 28.16 10.00 -4.33
CA GLY A 301 26.94 9.36 -4.79
C GLY A 301 25.69 10.05 -4.24
N ILE A 302 24.53 9.41 -4.39
CA ILE A 302 23.29 9.86 -3.74
C ILE A 302 23.18 9.23 -2.35
N ASP A 303 22.98 10.05 -1.32
CA ASP A 303 22.53 9.55 -0.02
C ASP A 303 21.09 9.02 -0.11
N PHE A 304 20.94 7.70 -0.09
CA PHE A 304 19.63 7.06 -0.20
C PHE A 304 18.71 7.32 0.99
N LYS A 305 19.23 7.66 2.15
CA LYS A 305 18.41 8.06 3.29
C LYS A 305 17.75 9.41 3.03
N SER A 306 18.53 10.41 2.60
CA SER A 306 18.02 11.71 2.14
C SER A 306 17.03 11.55 0.99
N ALA A 307 17.37 10.74 -0.03
CA ALA A 307 16.52 10.47 -1.17
C ALA A 307 15.15 9.89 -0.78
N LEU A 308 15.11 8.91 0.13
CA LEU A 308 13.87 8.31 0.60
C LEU A 308 13.05 9.29 1.47
N ASN A 309 13.71 10.10 2.30
CA ASN A 309 13.03 11.14 3.08
C ASN A 309 12.37 12.17 2.16
N ALA A 310 13.07 12.64 1.12
CA ALA A 310 12.52 13.56 0.12
C ALA A 310 11.29 13.00 -0.61
N LEU A 311 11.23 11.68 -0.84
CA LEU A 311 10.04 10.99 -1.35
C LEU A 311 8.92 10.92 -0.30
N GLY A 312 9.25 10.64 0.96
CA GLY A 312 8.32 10.61 2.07
C GLY A 312 7.66 11.96 2.33
N GLU A 313 8.41 13.06 2.28
CA GLU A 313 7.90 14.44 2.38
C GLU A 313 6.89 14.75 1.29
N ARG A 314 7.12 14.25 0.07
CA ARG A 314 6.20 14.37 -1.07
C ARG A 314 5.00 13.43 -1.00
N GLY A 315 4.87 12.67 0.09
CA GLY A 315 3.69 11.86 0.38
C GLY A 315 3.78 10.40 -0.04
N ILE A 316 4.86 9.95 -0.69
CA ILE A 316 5.03 8.54 -1.07
C ILE A 316 5.08 7.67 0.19
N THR A 317 4.23 6.65 0.24
CA THR A 317 4.16 5.71 1.36
C THR A 317 4.75 4.34 1.00
N ARG A 318 4.62 3.90 -0.26
CA ARG A 318 5.13 2.62 -0.76
C ARG A 318 5.97 2.84 -2.01
N LEU A 319 7.22 2.44 -1.96
CA LEU A 319 8.17 2.51 -3.07
C LEU A 319 8.53 1.10 -3.55
N LEU A 320 8.28 0.83 -4.83
CA LEU A 320 8.77 -0.37 -5.51
C LEU A 320 10.11 -0.06 -6.18
N VAL A 321 11.14 -0.82 -5.89
CA VAL A 321 12.44 -0.70 -6.56
C VAL A 321 12.58 -1.86 -7.55
N GLU A 322 12.68 -1.54 -8.83
CA GLU A 322 12.91 -2.49 -9.92
C GLU A 322 14.25 -2.18 -10.63
N GLY A 323 15.20 -1.66 -9.89
CA GLY A 323 16.49 -1.24 -10.43
C GLY A 323 17.48 -2.37 -10.64
N GLY A 324 18.56 -2.09 -11.39
CA GLY A 324 19.67 -2.99 -11.59
C GLY A 324 20.45 -3.31 -10.30
N GLY A 325 21.39 -4.25 -10.41
CA GLY A 325 22.14 -4.78 -9.26
C GLY A 325 22.86 -3.74 -8.42
N GLN A 326 23.28 -2.61 -9.00
CA GLN A 326 23.96 -1.52 -8.27
C GLN A 326 23.00 -0.82 -7.27
N LEU A 327 21.79 -0.46 -7.72
CA LEU A 327 20.79 0.16 -6.87
C LEU A 327 20.33 -0.81 -5.77
N ALA A 328 20.14 -2.09 -6.11
CA ALA A 328 19.83 -3.14 -5.16
C ALA A 328 20.90 -3.29 -4.08
N ALA A 329 22.19 -3.29 -4.48
CA ALA A 329 23.32 -3.35 -3.58
C ALA A 329 23.41 -2.13 -2.64
N ALA A 330 23.25 -0.91 -3.19
CA ALA A 330 23.31 0.33 -2.43
C ALA A 330 22.22 0.39 -1.34
N LEU A 331 20.96 0.09 -1.69
CA LEU A 331 19.86 0.05 -0.72
C LEU A 331 20.01 -1.07 0.32
N THR A 332 20.57 -2.22 -0.09
CA THR A 332 20.82 -3.35 0.81
C THR A 332 21.92 -3.03 1.81
N ARG A 333 23.04 -2.46 1.35
CA ARG A 333 24.16 -1.98 2.19
C ARG A 333 23.68 -0.97 3.23
N ALA A 334 22.86 -0.01 2.78
CA ALA A 334 22.28 1.02 3.64
C ALA A 334 21.17 0.51 4.59
N ARG A 335 20.80 -0.79 4.53
CA ARG A 335 19.69 -1.40 5.30
C ARG A 335 18.35 -0.70 5.10
N LEU A 336 18.09 -0.21 3.90
CA LEU A 336 16.89 0.53 3.52
C LEU A 336 15.83 -0.33 2.80
N VAL A 337 16.05 -1.63 2.68
CA VAL A 337 15.09 -2.58 2.08
C VAL A 337 14.21 -3.16 3.17
N ASP A 338 12.92 -2.78 3.21
CA ASP A 338 11.94 -3.29 4.18
C ASP A 338 11.29 -4.60 3.74
N ARG A 339 11.07 -4.75 2.41
CA ARG A 339 10.47 -5.93 1.78
C ARG A 339 11.31 -6.36 0.58
N LEU A 340 11.37 -7.67 0.37
CA LEU A 340 11.97 -8.25 -0.81
C LEU A 340 10.92 -9.12 -1.51
N ALA A 341 10.61 -8.78 -2.76
CA ALA A 341 9.74 -9.55 -3.64
C ALA A 341 10.62 -10.23 -4.70
N TRP A 342 10.90 -11.51 -4.51
CA TRP A 342 11.85 -12.23 -5.35
C TRP A 342 11.14 -13.26 -6.22
N LEU A 343 11.20 -13.05 -7.53
CA LEU A 343 10.76 -13.97 -8.57
C LEU A 343 11.92 -14.83 -9.00
N HIS A 344 11.79 -16.14 -8.90
CA HIS A 344 12.79 -17.13 -9.30
C HIS A 344 12.26 -17.92 -10.49
N ALA A 345 12.99 -17.86 -11.60
CA ALA A 345 12.71 -18.70 -12.77
C ALA A 345 13.52 -20.01 -12.72
N PRO A 346 12.99 -21.14 -13.19
CA PRO A 346 13.66 -22.42 -13.17
C PRO A 346 14.70 -22.58 -14.27
N LEU A 347 15.67 -21.66 -14.34
CA LEU A 347 16.78 -21.69 -15.29
C LEU A 347 18.09 -21.28 -14.62
N LEU A 348 19.22 -21.64 -15.22
CA LEU A 348 20.57 -21.26 -14.81
C LEU A 348 21.22 -20.42 -15.88
N ILE A 349 21.97 -19.38 -15.49
CA ILE A 349 22.71 -18.50 -16.40
C ILE A 349 24.23 -18.70 -16.25
N GLY A 350 24.71 -19.00 -15.05
CA GLY A 350 26.13 -19.21 -14.76
C GLY A 350 26.79 -18.06 -14.03
N GLY A 351 27.98 -18.31 -13.51
CA GLY A 351 28.70 -17.38 -12.64
C GLY A 351 29.14 -16.10 -13.30
N ASP A 352 29.29 -16.07 -14.61
CA ASP A 352 29.63 -14.90 -15.43
C ASP A 352 28.41 -14.03 -15.81
N GLY A 353 27.20 -14.46 -15.50
CA GLY A 353 25.98 -13.66 -15.64
C GLY A 353 25.94 -12.46 -14.70
N ILE A 354 25.18 -11.44 -15.08
CA ILE A 354 25.01 -10.21 -14.28
C ILE A 354 24.23 -10.54 -13.01
N PRO A 355 24.79 -10.27 -11.79
CA PRO A 355 24.12 -10.57 -10.54
C PRO A 355 22.94 -9.65 -10.27
N ALA A 356 21.91 -10.16 -9.59
CA ALA A 356 20.74 -9.39 -9.18
C ALA A 356 21.08 -8.32 -8.13
N ILE A 357 22.07 -8.58 -7.30
CA ILE A 357 22.64 -7.64 -6.32
C ILE A 357 24.14 -7.59 -6.60
N ALA A 358 24.66 -6.41 -6.93
CA ALA A 358 26.09 -6.21 -7.14
C ALA A 358 26.86 -6.37 -5.82
N GLY A 359 28.17 -6.48 -5.89
CA GLY A 359 29.02 -6.53 -4.69
C GLY A 359 28.81 -5.30 -3.80
N PHE A 360 28.68 -5.52 -2.49
CA PHE A 360 28.51 -4.45 -1.50
C PHE A 360 29.44 -4.57 -0.31
N GLY A 361 30.54 -5.34 -0.46
CA GLY A 361 31.65 -5.36 0.51
C GLY A 361 31.33 -6.12 1.80
N LEU A 362 30.57 -7.23 1.71
CA LEU A 362 30.28 -8.07 2.88
C LEU A 362 31.51 -8.90 3.24
N GLU A 363 32.05 -8.71 4.43
CA GLU A 363 33.26 -9.42 4.91
C GLU A 363 32.89 -10.59 5.83
N ALA A 364 31.89 -10.44 6.69
CA ALA A 364 31.46 -11.47 7.62
C ALA A 364 30.00 -11.88 7.44
N MET A 365 29.71 -13.17 7.61
CA MET A 365 28.33 -13.70 7.52
C MET A 365 27.40 -13.16 8.60
N THR A 366 27.93 -12.68 9.71
CA THR A 366 27.19 -12.00 10.79
C THR A 366 26.57 -10.70 10.33
N ASP A 367 27.19 -10.00 9.38
CA ASP A 367 26.78 -8.69 8.87
C ASP A 367 25.76 -8.80 7.73
N ALA A 368 25.55 -10.03 7.24
CA ALA A 368 24.61 -10.26 6.14
C ALA A 368 23.19 -9.83 6.50
N PRO A 369 22.53 -8.99 5.67
CA PRO A 369 21.14 -8.62 5.84
C PRO A 369 20.24 -9.87 5.88
N ARG A 370 19.45 -9.99 6.93
CA ARG A 370 18.59 -11.17 7.14
C ARG A 370 17.14 -10.80 6.91
N PHE A 371 16.40 -11.75 6.33
CA PHE A 371 14.99 -11.59 6.02
C PHE A 371 14.17 -12.73 6.61
N LYS A 372 12.93 -12.43 6.98
CA LYS A 372 11.91 -13.43 7.36
C LYS A 372 10.97 -13.62 6.18
N ARG A 373 10.80 -14.87 5.73
CA ARG A 373 9.82 -15.21 4.69
C ARG A 373 8.40 -14.98 5.21
N LEU A 374 7.59 -14.26 4.43
CA LEU A 374 6.17 -14.02 4.69
C LEU A 374 5.28 -14.97 3.89
N SER A 375 5.59 -15.17 2.61
CA SER A 375 4.83 -16.05 1.73
C SER A 375 5.72 -16.62 0.63
N ILE A 376 5.26 -17.71 0.03
CA ILE A 376 5.75 -18.28 -1.22
C ILE A 376 4.55 -18.63 -2.08
N GLU A 377 4.60 -18.34 -3.37
CA GLU A 377 3.53 -18.55 -4.33
C GLU A 377 4.12 -19.09 -5.63
N THR A 378 3.52 -20.14 -6.18
CA THR A 378 3.86 -20.64 -7.52
C THR A 378 3.08 -19.85 -8.57
N ILE A 379 3.79 -19.28 -9.55
CA ILE A 379 3.21 -18.42 -10.59
C ILE A 379 3.63 -18.96 -11.97
N GLY A 380 2.80 -19.81 -12.55
CA GLY A 380 3.19 -20.57 -13.73
C GLY A 380 4.36 -21.49 -13.41
N GLY A 381 5.46 -21.40 -14.15
CA GLY A 381 6.70 -22.12 -13.88
C GLY A 381 7.61 -21.45 -12.84
N ASP A 382 7.31 -20.20 -12.43
CA ASP A 382 8.16 -19.39 -11.56
C ASP A 382 7.68 -19.45 -10.10
N LEU A 383 8.54 -19.02 -9.18
CA LEU A 383 8.21 -18.83 -7.77
C LEU A 383 8.30 -17.34 -7.39
N LEU A 384 7.30 -16.83 -6.69
CA LEU A 384 7.39 -15.55 -5.99
C LEU A 384 7.53 -15.79 -4.50
N THR A 385 8.60 -15.29 -3.91
CA THR A 385 8.79 -15.29 -2.46
C THR A 385 8.79 -13.85 -1.94
N ILE A 386 7.96 -13.57 -0.95
CA ILE A 386 7.93 -12.29 -0.25
C ILE A 386 8.62 -12.42 1.10
N PHE A 387 9.54 -11.50 1.37
CA PHE A 387 10.26 -11.43 2.63
C PHE A 387 10.10 -10.06 3.28
N ARG A 388 10.30 -10.01 4.59
CA ARG A 388 10.45 -8.80 5.40
C ARG A 388 11.84 -8.79 6.01
N ALA A 389 12.49 -7.61 6.02
CA ALA A 389 13.74 -7.43 6.74
C ALA A 389 13.57 -7.81 8.21
N ARG A 390 14.60 -8.43 8.81
CA ARG A 390 14.69 -8.59 10.27
C ARG A 390 15.33 -7.32 10.83
N GLU A 391 14.75 -6.84 11.91
CA GLU A 391 15.33 -5.76 12.73
C GLU A 391 16.64 -6.19 13.35
#